data_dc3f2d4588f1df5a001b48f63498918b
#
_entry.id   dc3f2d4588f1df5a001b48f63498918b
#
_cell.length_a   1.000
_cell.length_b   1.000
_cell.length_c   1.000
_cell.angle_alpha   90.00
_cell.angle_beta   90.00
_cell.angle_gamma   90.00
#
_symmetry.space_group_name_H-M   'P 1'
#
loop_
_entity.id
_entity.type
_entity.pdbx_description
1 polymer ?
#
loop_
_entity_poly.entity_id
_entity_poly.type
_entity_poly.pdbx_seq_one_letter_code
_entity_poly.pdbx_strand_id
1 'polypeptide(L)'
;MASLLVPVAATILKDSKYFSFSSTRSSIQRNTLKCNAFLDGFTNVLVKNNVLLDQSTKSLFHNEYLTQIQLMADDIPEAQKWGIVVFAGFAWIYLTARPGVLIGAIDAYILAPIQIGLDSVAGRRSLKRSDFLVGDRLGEGSFGIVYSGLVVPKNVNVDDDVRRQGRSKSLQKDERFKEKVILKRVKLGVRGAVESGEFEEWFNYRLSRAAPDTCAEYLGSFIADKTNSQFTKGEKWLVWKFEGDRDLADYIKDRNFPLNLESVMFGRVIQGLDSIKRNALIIKQIMRQIINSLKKIHATGIVHRDVKPSNLVVTRKGKIKLIDFGAATDLRIGKNYVPDRGLLDPDYCPPELFVMPEETPEPPPEPVAAFLSPIIWKLNSPDLFDMYSAGIVLLQMAIPTLRSSAGLKNFNIELKTIGYDLKRWRDKTRMRPDFSILDLDSGRGWDLATKLISGGSLRRDRLSAAAALRHPYFLLGGDQAAAVLSKFSFSK
;
A
#
# COMPACT_ATOMS: atom_id res chain seq x y z
N MET A 1 7.46 -31.27 14.06
CA MET A 1 6.87 -29.92 13.91
C MET A 1 5.67 -29.65 14.83
N ALA A 2 4.82 -30.65 15.09
CA ALA A 2 3.68 -30.47 16.02
C ALA A 2 4.10 -30.22 17.48
N SER A 3 5.23 -30.75 17.93
CA SER A 3 5.72 -30.63 19.33
C SER A 3 6.31 -29.24 19.67
N LEU A 4 6.60 -28.38 18.69
CA LEU A 4 7.13 -27.04 18.88
C LEU A 4 6.05 -25.95 18.84
N LEU A 5 4.85 -26.26 18.34
CA LEU A 5 3.76 -25.29 18.19
C LEU A 5 2.90 -25.13 19.45
N VAL A 6 2.85 -26.14 20.30
CA VAL A 6 2.02 -26.13 21.52
C VAL A 6 2.53 -25.13 22.58
N PRO A 7 3.86 -25.03 22.86
CA PRO A 7 4.37 -24.08 23.84
C PRO A 7 4.19 -22.60 23.44
N VAL A 8 4.34 -22.28 22.15
CA VAL A 8 4.24 -20.90 21.63
C VAL A 8 2.79 -20.40 21.68
N ALA A 9 1.84 -21.26 21.30
CA ALA A 9 0.42 -20.93 21.40
C ALA A 9 -0.04 -20.74 22.86
N ALA A 10 0.49 -21.53 23.78
CA ALA A 10 0.19 -21.46 25.21
C ALA A 10 0.77 -20.19 25.86
N THR A 11 1.90 -19.70 25.41
CA THR A 11 2.52 -18.46 25.93
C THR A 11 1.75 -17.23 25.43
N ILE A 12 1.33 -17.20 24.17
CA ILE A 12 0.54 -16.10 23.60
C ILE A 12 -0.85 -16.00 24.25
N LEU A 13 -1.44 -17.12 24.67
CA LEU A 13 -2.73 -17.15 25.33
C LEU A 13 -2.66 -16.82 26.83
N LYS A 14 -1.49 -16.95 27.46
CA LYS A 14 -1.30 -16.69 28.90
C LYS A 14 -1.19 -15.21 29.25
N ASP A 15 -0.72 -14.37 28.31
CA ASP A 15 -0.56 -12.92 28.50
C ASP A 15 -1.79 -12.09 28.11
N SER A 16 -2.82 -12.72 27.57
CA SER A 16 -4.08 -12.04 27.27
C SER A 16 -4.99 -12.04 28.49
N LYS A 17 -5.02 -10.95 29.24
CA LYS A 17 -5.86 -10.71 30.43
C LYS A 17 -7.37 -10.75 30.20
N TYR A 18 -7.88 -11.34 29.11
CA TYR A 18 -9.29 -11.34 28.74
C TYR A 18 -9.90 -12.74 28.51
N PHE A 19 -9.26 -13.82 28.94
CA PHE A 19 -9.90 -15.13 28.91
C PHE A 19 -9.74 -15.85 30.24
N SER A 20 -10.72 -15.69 31.14
CA SER A 20 -10.89 -16.57 32.28
C SER A 20 -11.69 -17.82 31.88
N PHE A 21 -11.06 -18.95 31.84
CA PHE A 21 -11.73 -20.25 31.71
C PHE A 21 -12.03 -20.81 33.11
N SER A 22 -13.31 -20.79 33.51
CA SER A 22 -13.81 -21.61 34.63
C SER A 22 -14.37 -22.91 34.06
N SER A 23 -13.74 -24.02 34.42
CA SER A 23 -14.18 -25.36 34.01
C SER A 23 -15.20 -25.91 34.96
N THR A 24 -16.45 -26.11 34.51
CA THR A 24 -17.38 -27.02 35.15
C THR A 24 -17.99 -27.99 34.11
N ARG A 25 -18.21 -29.22 34.49
CA ARG A 25 -18.69 -30.36 33.67
C ARG A 25 -19.96 -30.05 32.82
N SER A 26 -20.70 -28.99 33.10
CA SER A 26 -21.90 -28.56 32.32
C SER A 26 -21.52 -27.78 31.04
N SER A 27 -20.28 -27.46 30.82
CA SER A 27 -19.82 -26.71 29.63
C SER A 27 -19.56 -27.59 28.40
N ILE A 28 -19.33 -28.90 28.59
CA ILE A 28 -19.03 -29.83 27.51
C ILE A 28 -20.24 -30.07 26.60
N GLN A 29 -21.43 -30.21 27.17
CA GLN A 29 -22.66 -30.39 26.38
C GLN A 29 -23.07 -29.10 25.60
N ARG A 30 -22.79 -27.90 26.14
CA ARG A 30 -23.04 -26.65 25.42
C ARG A 30 -22.05 -26.38 24.33
N ASN A 31 -20.85 -26.89 24.45
CA ASN A 31 -19.80 -26.71 23.43
C ASN A 31 -19.98 -27.67 22.25
N THR A 32 -20.48 -28.89 22.47
CA THR A 32 -20.84 -29.82 21.38
C THR A 32 -22.01 -29.28 20.54
N LEU A 33 -23.02 -28.68 21.17
CA LEU A 33 -24.13 -27.99 20.46
C LEU A 33 -23.65 -26.78 19.64
N LYS A 34 -22.65 -26.01 20.14
CA LYS A 34 -22.05 -24.90 19.40
C LYS A 34 -21.15 -25.36 18.26
N CYS A 35 -20.49 -26.52 18.41
CA CYS A 35 -19.65 -27.09 17.36
C CYS A 35 -20.50 -27.64 16.20
N ASN A 36 -21.62 -28.30 16.49
CA ASN A 36 -22.55 -28.75 15.47
C ASN A 36 -23.19 -27.56 14.76
N ALA A 37 -23.60 -26.51 15.48
CA ALA A 37 -24.11 -25.27 14.86
C ALA A 37 -23.06 -24.54 13.99
N PHE A 38 -21.77 -24.66 14.33
CA PHE A 38 -20.68 -24.12 13.51
C PHE A 38 -20.45 -24.96 12.24
N LEU A 39 -20.46 -26.30 12.35
CA LEU A 39 -20.39 -27.21 11.20
C LEU A 39 -21.60 -27.08 10.29
N ASP A 40 -22.81 -26.92 10.83
CA ASP A 40 -24.03 -26.65 10.06
C ASP A 40 -23.98 -25.27 9.39
N GLY A 41 -23.43 -24.26 10.05
CA GLY A 41 -23.17 -22.95 9.48
C GLY A 41 -22.14 -22.97 8.35
N PHE A 42 -21.10 -23.79 8.50
CA PHE A 42 -20.04 -23.95 7.51
C PHE A 42 -20.52 -24.69 6.27
N THR A 43 -21.29 -25.77 6.44
CA THR A 43 -21.95 -26.49 5.33
C THR A 43 -22.96 -25.63 4.60
N ASN A 44 -23.75 -24.83 5.32
CA ASN A 44 -24.71 -23.89 4.71
C ASN A 44 -24.02 -22.76 3.92
N VAL A 45 -22.85 -22.28 4.35
CA VAL A 45 -22.06 -21.29 3.60
C VAL A 45 -21.44 -21.88 2.35
N LEU A 46 -20.96 -23.12 2.38
CA LEU A 46 -20.44 -23.83 1.21
C LEU A 46 -21.53 -24.12 0.18
N VAL A 47 -22.73 -24.49 0.64
CA VAL A 47 -23.89 -24.75 -0.23
C VAL A 47 -24.45 -23.45 -0.83
N LYS A 48 -24.45 -22.35 -0.12
CA LYS A 48 -24.96 -21.05 -0.60
C LYS A 48 -24.10 -20.36 -1.65
N ASN A 49 -22.82 -20.69 -1.72
CA ASN A 49 -21.88 -20.06 -2.65
C ASN A 49 -21.66 -20.87 -3.97
N ASN A 50 -22.32 -22.00 -4.14
CA ASN A 50 -22.24 -22.83 -5.35
C ASN A 50 -23.38 -22.54 -6.36
N VAL A 51 -23.45 -21.30 -6.84
CA VAL A 51 -24.55 -20.85 -7.75
C VAL A 51 -24.36 -21.26 -9.22
N LEU A 52 -23.34 -22.05 -9.59
CA LEU A 52 -23.05 -22.35 -11.01
C LEU A 52 -22.92 -23.83 -11.34
N LEU A 53 -23.50 -24.75 -10.58
CA LEU A 53 -23.59 -26.16 -10.98
C LEU A 53 -25.06 -26.57 -11.17
N ASP A 54 -25.35 -27.16 -12.31
CA ASP A 54 -26.66 -27.62 -12.75
C ASP A 54 -27.34 -28.53 -11.70
N GLN A 55 -28.66 -28.35 -11.56
CA GLN A 55 -29.46 -29.03 -10.52
C GLN A 55 -29.44 -30.57 -10.61
N SER A 56 -29.15 -31.15 -11.76
CA SER A 56 -29.11 -32.61 -11.97
C SER A 56 -27.84 -33.26 -11.42
N THR A 57 -26.70 -32.54 -11.37
CA THR A 57 -25.44 -33.03 -10.81
C THR A 57 -25.35 -32.84 -9.28
N LYS A 58 -26.13 -31.93 -8.71
CA LYS A 58 -26.14 -31.64 -7.26
C LYS A 58 -26.72 -32.79 -6.42
N SER A 59 -27.67 -33.55 -6.94
CA SER A 59 -28.35 -34.63 -6.17
C SER A 59 -27.53 -35.91 -6.06
N LEU A 60 -26.70 -36.22 -7.06
CA LEU A 60 -25.91 -37.46 -7.08
C LEU A 60 -24.62 -37.37 -6.26
N PHE A 61 -23.94 -36.23 -6.29
CA PHE A 61 -22.69 -36.07 -5.52
C PHE A 61 -22.90 -35.67 -4.05
N HIS A 62 -24.06 -35.08 -3.71
CA HIS A 62 -24.30 -34.50 -2.39
C HIS A 62 -24.51 -35.56 -1.30
N ASN A 63 -25.21 -36.65 -1.59
CA ASN A 63 -25.53 -37.66 -0.57
C ASN A 63 -24.40 -38.66 -0.31
N GLU A 64 -23.70 -39.14 -1.32
CA GLU A 64 -22.66 -40.16 -1.10
C GLU A 64 -21.39 -39.58 -0.47
N TYR A 65 -20.93 -38.40 -0.91
CA TYR A 65 -19.73 -37.77 -0.33
C TYR A 65 -19.96 -37.29 1.11
N LEU A 66 -21.13 -36.71 1.40
CA LEU A 66 -21.44 -36.31 2.77
C LEU A 66 -21.60 -37.50 3.71
N THR A 67 -22.18 -38.59 3.24
CA THR A 67 -22.30 -39.82 4.04
C THR A 67 -20.93 -40.47 4.28
N GLN A 68 -20.03 -40.48 3.29
CA GLN A 68 -18.67 -40.98 3.47
C GLN A 68 -17.84 -40.09 4.41
N ILE A 69 -17.99 -38.76 4.31
CA ILE A 69 -17.33 -37.81 5.23
C ILE A 69 -17.87 -37.98 6.65
N GLN A 70 -19.18 -38.21 6.82
CA GLN A 70 -19.78 -38.46 8.12
C GLN A 70 -19.32 -39.77 8.73
N LEU A 71 -19.27 -40.85 7.96
CA LEU A 71 -18.76 -42.16 8.41
C LEU A 71 -17.28 -42.07 8.78
N MET A 72 -16.46 -41.37 8.00
CA MET A 72 -15.06 -41.14 8.37
C MET A 72 -14.90 -40.22 9.59
N ALA A 73 -15.84 -39.33 9.84
CA ALA A 73 -15.79 -38.45 10.99
C ALA A 73 -16.21 -39.13 12.29
N ASP A 74 -17.06 -40.14 12.21
CA ASP A 74 -17.51 -40.90 13.41
C ASP A 74 -16.46 -41.80 13.98
N ASP A 75 -15.53 -42.31 13.16
CA ASP A 75 -14.40 -43.16 13.57
C ASP A 75 -13.22 -42.39 14.20
N ILE A 76 -13.24 -41.03 14.14
CA ILE A 76 -12.14 -40.23 14.68
C ILE A 76 -12.38 -39.97 16.18
N PRO A 77 -11.40 -40.22 17.06
CA PRO A 77 -11.49 -39.86 18.48
C PRO A 77 -11.82 -38.38 18.69
N GLU A 78 -12.67 -38.05 19.64
CA GLU A 78 -13.12 -36.69 19.95
C GLU A 78 -11.98 -35.66 20.05
N ALA A 79 -10.85 -36.06 20.66
CA ALA A 79 -9.66 -35.21 20.78
C ALA A 79 -9.05 -34.85 19.39
N GLN A 80 -9.12 -35.77 18.43
CA GLN A 80 -8.61 -35.55 17.07
C GLN A 80 -9.59 -34.72 16.24
N LYS A 81 -10.90 -34.87 16.45
CA LYS A 81 -11.92 -34.02 15.83
C LYS A 81 -11.67 -32.53 16.19
N TRP A 82 -11.41 -32.24 17.45
CA TRP A 82 -11.05 -30.91 17.89
C TRP A 82 -9.75 -30.40 17.25
N GLY A 83 -8.76 -31.27 17.12
CA GLY A 83 -7.51 -30.94 16.42
C GLY A 83 -7.75 -30.55 14.95
N ILE A 84 -8.62 -31.30 14.26
CA ILE A 84 -8.98 -31.03 12.85
C ILE A 84 -9.76 -29.71 12.73
N VAL A 85 -10.72 -29.44 13.61
CA VAL A 85 -11.53 -28.19 13.60
C VAL A 85 -10.63 -26.98 13.86
N VAL A 86 -9.73 -27.10 14.84
CA VAL A 86 -8.77 -26.04 15.16
C VAL A 86 -7.82 -25.82 13.97
N PHE A 87 -7.30 -26.89 13.37
CA PHE A 87 -6.42 -26.81 12.20
C PHE A 87 -7.15 -26.22 10.98
N ALA A 88 -8.39 -26.64 10.70
CA ALA A 88 -9.20 -26.09 9.62
C ALA A 88 -9.53 -24.61 9.85
N GLY A 89 -9.82 -24.24 11.11
CA GLY A 89 -10.04 -22.84 11.50
C GLY A 89 -8.78 -21.98 11.30
N PHE A 90 -7.62 -22.48 11.70
CA PHE A 90 -6.34 -21.82 11.45
C PHE A 90 -6.02 -21.76 9.96
N ALA A 91 -6.22 -22.84 9.22
CA ALA A 91 -6.02 -22.86 7.77
C ALA A 91 -6.96 -21.86 7.05
N TRP A 92 -8.21 -21.76 7.48
CA TRP A 92 -9.18 -20.79 6.97
C TRP A 92 -8.75 -19.36 7.26
N ILE A 93 -8.37 -19.04 8.51
CA ILE A 93 -7.83 -17.73 8.89
C ILE A 93 -6.58 -17.44 8.07
N TYR A 94 -5.74 -18.43 7.86
CA TYR A 94 -4.51 -18.34 7.12
C TYR A 94 -4.71 -18.09 5.61
N LEU A 95 -5.67 -18.79 5.00
CA LEU A 95 -6.00 -18.67 3.57
C LEU A 95 -6.76 -17.38 3.25
N THR A 96 -7.57 -16.89 4.21
CA THR A 96 -8.39 -15.68 4.01
C THR A 96 -7.77 -14.43 4.59
N ALA A 97 -6.77 -14.55 5.45
CA ALA A 97 -6.10 -13.44 6.08
C ALA A 97 -5.22 -12.65 5.10
N ARG A 98 -5.13 -11.36 5.32
CA ARG A 98 -4.17 -10.46 4.65
C ARG A 98 -3.06 -10.12 5.63
N PRO A 99 -1.83 -10.04 5.16
CA PRO A 99 -1.31 -10.39 3.84
C PRO A 99 -1.26 -11.91 3.64
N GLY A 100 -1.48 -12.37 2.42
CA GLY A 100 -1.46 -13.81 2.09
C GLY A 100 -0.10 -14.45 2.40
N VAL A 101 -0.03 -15.24 3.47
CA VAL A 101 1.23 -15.86 3.94
C VAL A 101 1.80 -16.80 2.89
N LEU A 102 0.94 -17.59 2.25
CA LEU A 102 1.36 -18.55 1.23
C LEU A 102 2.01 -17.83 0.04
N ILE A 103 1.36 -16.77 -0.47
CA ILE A 103 1.88 -15.96 -1.58
C ILE A 103 3.21 -15.32 -1.20
N GLY A 104 3.34 -14.85 0.06
CA GLY A 104 4.59 -14.26 0.53
C GLY A 104 5.71 -15.25 0.74
N ALA A 105 5.41 -16.44 1.21
CA ALA A 105 6.39 -17.51 1.32
C ALA A 105 6.89 -17.96 -0.07
N ILE A 106 5.98 -18.12 -1.02
CA ILE A 106 6.33 -18.44 -2.42
C ILE A 106 7.19 -17.31 -3.02
N ASP A 107 6.81 -16.05 -2.83
CA ASP A 107 7.58 -14.91 -3.33
C ASP A 107 8.98 -14.86 -2.70
N ALA A 108 9.08 -14.95 -1.37
CA ALA A 108 10.35 -14.80 -0.66
C ALA A 108 11.30 -16.00 -0.84
N TYR A 109 10.78 -17.23 -0.80
CA TYR A 109 11.62 -18.44 -0.74
C TYR A 109 11.75 -19.17 -2.08
N ILE A 110 10.90 -18.91 -3.05
CA ILE A 110 10.92 -19.58 -4.35
C ILE A 110 11.18 -18.57 -5.47
N LEU A 111 10.32 -17.54 -5.62
CA LEU A 111 10.41 -16.64 -6.76
C LEU A 111 11.60 -15.69 -6.68
N ALA A 112 11.93 -15.18 -5.50
CA ALA A 112 13.06 -14.27 -5.34
C ALA A 112 14.41 -14.98 -5.62
N PRO A 113 14.73 -16.18 -5.06
CA PRO A 113 15.95 -16.90 -5.40
C PRO A 113 16.03 -17.30 -6.87
N ILE A 114 14.93 -17.76 -7.48
CA ILE A 114 14.89 -18.09 -8.91
C ILE A 114 15.17 -16.85 -9.75
N GLN A 115 14.57 -15.72 -9.44
CA GLN A 115 14.80 -14.49 -10.18
C GLN A 115 16.22 -13.97 -10.04
N ILE A 116 16.80 -14.02 -8.82
CA ILE A 116 18.22 -13.68 -8.60
C ILE A 116 19.12 -14.60 -9.42
N GLY A 117 18.83 -15.91 -9.44
CA GLY A 117 19.53 -16.87 -10.27
C GLY A 117 19.40 -16.59 -11.77
N LEU A 118 18.22 -16.33 -12.27
CA LEU A 118 17.97 -15.97 -13.66
C LEU A 118 18.62 -14.64 -14.03
N ASP A 119 18.61 -13.63 -13.19
CA ASP A 119 19.24 -12.35 -13.42
C ASP A 119 20.77 -12.50 -13.47
N SER A 120 21.36 -13.40 -12.68
CA SER A 120 22.79 -13.71 -12.73
C SER A 120 23.17 -14.47 -14.01
N VAL A 121 22.36 -15.46 -14.43
CA VAL A 121 22.59 -16.27 -15.65
C VAL A 121 22.30 -15.46 -16.92
N ALA A 122 21.22 -14.65 -16.91
CA ALA A 122 20.84 -13.82 -18.05
C ALA A 122 21.79 -12.63 -18.28
N GLY A 123 22.84 -12.49 -17.45
CA GLY A 123 23.81 -11.41 -17.57
C GLY A 123 23.14 -10.03 -17.45
N ARG A 124 22.02 -9.92 -16.72
CA ARG A 124 21.50 -8.62 -16.33
C ARG A 124 22.61 -7.95 -15.55
N ARG A 125 23.29 -7.03 -16.22
CA ARG A 125 24.48 -6.33 -15.73
C ARG A 125 24.16 -5.72 -14.37
N SER A 126 25.04 -5.94 -13.42
CA SER A 126 25.13 -5.04 -12.28
C SER A 126 25.25 -3.61 -12.84
N LEU A 127 24.29 -2.76 -12.49
CA LEU A 127 24.33 -1.36 -12.90
C LEU A 127 25.63 -0.74 -12.44
N LYS A 128 26.23 0.11 -13.30
CA LYS A 128 27.47 0.81 -13.01
C LYS A 128 27.23 2.31 -13.13
N ARG A 129 28.07 3.07 -12.48
CA ARG A 129 28.04 4.53 -12.61
C ARG A 129 28.19 4.98 -14.07
N SER A 130 29.00 4.27 -14.86
CA SER A 130 29.18 4.52 -16.28
C SER A 130 27.96 4.36 -17.16
N ASP A 131 26.95 3.64 -16.67
CA ASP A 131 25.72 3.40 -17.42
C ASP A 131 24.77 4.62 -17.40
N PHE A 132 25.10 5.65 -16.61
CA PHE A 132 24.24 6.81 -16.41
C PHE A 132 24.98 8.15 -16.55
N LEU A 133 24.31 9.11 -17.20
CA LEU A 133 24.65 10.53 -17.11
C LEU A 133 23.78 11.15 -16.02
N VAL A 134 24.42 11.67 -14.97
CA VAL A 134 23.72 12.36 -13.89
C VAL A 134 23.43 13.79 -14.34
N GLY A 135 22.18 14.18 -14.28
CA GLY A 135 21.69 15.50 -14.65
C GLY A 135 21.46 16.43 -13.46
N ASP A 136 20.41 17.23 -13.58
CA ASP A 136 20.08 18.24 -12.57
C ASP A 136 19.59 17.59 -11.25
N ARG A 137 19.92 18.24 -10.14
CA ARG A 137 19.37 17.88 -8.83
C ARG A 137 17.89 18.25 -8.80
N LEU A 138 17.04 17.26 -8.53
CA LEU A 138 15.60 17.41 -8.45
C LEU A 138 15.11 17.73 -7.04
N GLY A 139 15.78 17.16 -6.03
CA GLY A 139 15.39 17.33 -4.63
C GLY A 139 16.40 16.76 -3.65
N GLU A 140 16.19 17.07 -2.38
CA GLU A 140 16.96 16.52 -1.29
C GLU A 140 16.00 16.19 -0.12
N GLY A 141 16.09 14.95 0.33
CA GLY A 141 15.42 14.46 1.55
C GLY A 141 16.40 14.29 2.70
N SER A 142 15.91 13.83 3.84
CA SER A 142 16.71 13.58 5.05
C SER A 142 17.86 12.62 4.77
N PHE A 143 17.63 11.55 4.01
CA PHE A 143 18.57 10.44 3.81
C PHE A 143 19.19 10.36 2.42
N GLY A 144 18.74 11.16 1.46
CA GLY A 144 19.24 11.07 0.09
C GLY A 144 19.05 12.35 -0.72
N ILE A 145 19.75 12.40 -1.86
CA ILE A 145 19.64 13.47 -2.84
C ILE A 145 19.20 12.84 -4.16
N VAL A 146 18.19 13.43 -4.80
CA VAL A 146 17.58 12.92 -6.02
C VAL A 146 18.04 13.75 -7.21
N TYR A 147 18.42 13.06 -8.28
CA TYR A 147 18.88 13.63 -9.54
C TYR A 147 18.09 13.08 -10.72
N SER A 148 17.92 13.88 -11.75
CA SER A 148 17.57 13.38 -13.07
C SER A 148 18.76 12.66 -13.71
N GLY A 149 18.51 11.74 -14.64
CA GLY A 149 19.57 11.08 -15.35
C GLY A 149 19.12 10.55 -16.70
N LEU A 150 20.10 10.14 -17.50
CA LEU A 150 19.92 9.50 -18.79
C LEU A 150 20.70 8.19 -18.82
N VAL A 151 20.13 7.15 -19.43
CA VAL A 151 20.86 5.89 -19.68
C VAL A 151 21.80 6.08 -20.84
N VAL A 152 23.07 5.68 -20.67
CA VAL A 152 24.09 5.70 -21.72
C VAL A 152 23.94 4.44 -22.58
N PRO A 153 23.67 4.58 -23.90
CA PRO A 153 23.63 3.43 -24.81
C PRO A 153 25.01 2.74 -24.88
N LYS A 154 25.00 1.41 -24.97
CA LYS A 154 26.24 0.59 -24.98
C LYS A 154 27.24 0.94 -26.08
N ASN A 155 26.78 1.54 -27.18
CA ASN A 155 27.55 1.81 -28.37
C ASN A 155 28.08 3.25 -28.46
N VAL A 156 27.95 4.04 -27.39
CA VAL A 156 28.36 5.43 -27.37
C VAL A 156 29.47 5.60 -26.34
N ASN A 157 30.69 5.90 -26.84
CA ASN A 157 31.75 6.41 -25.99
C ASN A 157 31.43 7.87 -25.65
N VAL A 158 31.10 8.11 -24.41
CA VAL A 158 30.85 9.46 -23.89
C VAL A 158 32.17 9.93 -23.29
N ASP A 159 32.75 11.02 -23.86
CA ASP A 159 33.96 11.62 -23.35
C ASP A 159 33.82 11.97 -21.86
N ASP A 160 34.89 11.73 -21.11
CA ASP A 160 34.87 11.98 -19.65
C ASP A 160 34.60 13.45 -19.30
N ASP A 161 34.92 14.38 -20.18
CA ASP A 161 34.63 15.80 -20.01
C ASP A 161 33.14 16.12 -20.10
N VAL A 162 32.38 15.40 -20.94
CA VAL A 162 30.89 15.50 -20.99
C VAL A 162 30.28 14.92 -19.73
N ARG A 163 30.87 13.85 -19.20
CA ARG A 163 30.44 13.23 -17.93
C ARG A 163 30.68 14.14 -16.72
N ARG A 164 31.78 14.91 -16.75
CA ARG A 164 32.17 15.81 -15.65
C ARG A 164 31.41 17.12 -15.63
N GLN A 165 31.04 17.66 -16.79
CA GLN A 165 30.39 18.99 -16.87
C GLN A 165 28.88 19.00 -16.69
N GLY A 166 28.21 17.83 -16.51
CA GLY A 166 26.78 17.76 -16.23
C GLY A 166 25.90 18.42 -17.30
N ARG A 167 26.35 18.56 -18.54
CA ARG A 167 25.62 19.18 -19.66
C ARG A 167 24.48 18.28 -20.18
N SER A 168 23.63 17.85 -19.27
CA SER A 168 22.46 17.01 -19.57
C SER A 168 21.49 17.68 -20.55
N LYS A 169 21.38 19.02 -20.53
CA LYS A 169 20.39 19.74 -21.37
C LYS A 169 20.69 19.66 -22.87
N SER A 170 21.95 19.64 -23.28
CA SER A 170 22.31 19.48 -24.68
C SER A 170 22.14 18.05 -25.17
N LEU A 171 22.38 17.08 -24.30
CA LEU A 171 22.25 15.65 -24.60
C LEU A 171 20.80 15.17 -24.59
N GLN A 172 19.89 15.85 -23.88
CA GLN A 172 18.46 15.54 -23.91
C GLN A 172 17.81 15.74 -25.29
N LYS A 173 18.43 16.53 -26.18
CA LYS A 173 18.01 16.71 -27.57
C LYS A 173 18.55 15.63 -28.52
N ASP A 174 19.53 14.85 -28.06
CA ASP A 174 20.13 13.79 -28.87
C ASP A 174 19.24 12.53 -28.77
N GLU A 175 18.70 12.09 -29.90
CA GLU A 175 17.85 10.91 -30.03
C GLU A 175 18.49 9.63 -29.50
N ARG A 176 19.80 9.58 -29.31
CA ARG A 176 20.52 8.44 -28.76
C ARG A 176 20.27 8.24 -27.25
N PHE A 177 19.92 9.32 -26.53
CA PHE A 177 19.66 9.29 -25.08
C PHE A 177 18.17 9.37 -24.79
N LYS A 178 17.42 8.31 -25.14
CA LYS A 178 15.95 8.31 -25.04
C LYS A 178 15.42 7.94 -23.66
N GLU A 179 16.16 7.16 -22.88
CA GLU A 179 15.68 6.65 -21.60
C GLU A 179 16.11 7.57 -20.45
N LYS A 180 15.11 8.24 -19.88
CA LYS A 180 15.26 9.05 -18.67
C LYS A 180 15.14 8.17 -17.43
N VAL A 181 15.95 8.48 -16.41
CA VAL A 181 15.96 7.79 -15.12
C VAL A 181 15.95 8.80 -13.98
N ILE A 182 15.55 8.34 -12.81
CA ILE A 182 15.72 9.00 -11.52
C ILE A 182 16.84 8.28 -10.76
N LEU A 183 17.75 9.04 -10.20
CA LEU A 183 18.90 8.56 -9.45
C LEU A 183 18.83 9.14 -8.03
N LYS A 184 18.72 8.31 -7.00
CA LYS A 184 18.77 8.74 -5.60
C LYS A 184 20.11 8.31 -5.00
N ARG A 185 20.89 9.29 -4.58
CA ARG A 185 22.15 9.09 -3.87
C ARG A 185 21.89 9.05 -2.38
N VAL A 186 22.25 7.96 -1.73
CA VAL A 186 22.15 7.82 -0.27
C VAL A 186 23.26 8.67 0.39
N LYS A 187 22.91 9.47 1.39
CA LYS A 187 23.87 10.34 2.10
C LYS A 187 24.80 9.53 2.98
N LEU A 188 26.09 9.73 2.85
CA LEU A 188 27.07 9.21 3.82
C LEU A 188 27.17 10.14 5.03
N GLY A 189 27.44 9.56 6.20
CA GLY A 189 27.61 10.30 7.44
C GLY A 189 26.31 10.79 8.12
N VAL A 190 25.16 10.57 7.51
CA VAL A 190 23.87 10.81 8.15
C VAL A 190 23.39 9.53 8.82
N ARG A 191 23.14 9.59 10.14
CA ARG A 191 22.67 8.43 10.93
C ARG A 191 21.38 7.88 10.34
N GLY A 192 21.36 6.57 10.06
CA GLY A 192 20.17 5.87 9.50
C GLY A 192 20.01 6.00 7.98
N ALA A 193 20.82 6.80 7.27
CA ALA A 193 20.65 6.98 5.83
C ALA A 193 21.01 5.72 5.03
N VAL A 194 22.08 5.02 5.40
CA VAL A 194 22.49 3.77 4.74
C VAL A 194 21.42 2.71 4.93
N GLU A 195 20.94 2.54 6.15
CA GLU A 195 19.86 1.61 6.50
C GLU A 195 18.55 1.93 5.76
N SER A 196 18.17 3.22 5.73
CA SER A 196 17.01 3.68 4.95
C SER A 196 17.18 3.38 3.45
N GLY A 197 18.38 3.55 2.89
CA GLY A 197 18.67 3.20 1.50
C GLY A 197 18.58 1.69 1.22
N GLU A 198 18.98 0.85 2.17
CA GLU A 198 18.82 -0.60 2.08
C GLU A 198 17.36 -1.03 2.17
N PHE A 199 16.58 -0.42 3.07
CA PHE A 199 15.15 -0.65 3.14
C PHE A 199 14.45 -0.23 1.85
N GLU A 200 14.76 0.95 1.34
CA GLU A 200 14.16 1.44 0.10
C GLU A 200 14.48 0.53 -1.09
N GLU A 201 15.72 0.04 -1.22
CA GLU A 201 16.10 -0.97 -2.21
C GLU A 201 15.27 -2.24 -2.05
N TRP A 202 15.19 -2.78 -0.84
CA TRP A 202 14.40 -3.96 -0.51
C TRP A 202 12.93 -3.82 -0.91
N PHE A 203 12.28 -2.72 -0.50
CA PHE A 203 10.86 -2.50 -0.76
C PHE A 203 10.58 -2.36 -2.26
N ASN A 204 11.40 -1.59 -2.97
CA ASN A 204 11.26 -1.41 -4.41
C ASN A 204 11.47 -2.71 -5.17
N TYR A 205 12.48 -3.50 -4.81
CA TYR A 205 12.73 -4.79 -5.43
C TYR A 205 11.57 -5.77 -5.22
N ARG A 206 10.99 -5.77 -4.03
CA ARG A 206 9.86 -6.60 -3.71
C ARG A 206 8.58 -6.16 -4.42
N LEU A 207 8.28 -4.86 -4.40
CA LEU A 207 7.06 -4.31 -4.99
C LEU A 207 7.07 -4.39 -6.52
N SER A 208 8.22 -4.32 -7.16
CA SER A 208 8.32 -4.51 -8.61
C SER A 208 7.80 -5.88 -9.07
N ARG A 209 7.87 -6.90 -8.19
CA ARG A 209 7.32 -8.25 -8.43
C ARG A 209 5.89 -8.40 -7.92
N ALA A 210 5.67 -8.03 -6.66
CA ALA A 210 4.43 -8.36 -5.96
C ALA A 210 3.28 -7.40 -6.24
N ALA A 211 3.58 -6.15 -6.60
CA ALA A 211 2.60 -5.11 -6.89
C ALA A 211 3.05 -4.20 -8.05
N PRO A 212 3.35 -4.77 -9.23
CA PRO A 212 3.75 -3.99 -10.39
C PRO A 212 2.70 -2.93 -10.71
N ASP A 213 3.10 -1.85 -11.36
CA ASP A 213 2.27 -0.69 -11.72
C ASP A 213 1.79 0.20 -10.56
N THR A 214 2.03 -0.16 -9.30
CA THR A 214 1.67 0.69 -8.15
C THR A 214 2.75 1.71 -7.81
N CYS A 215 4.00 1.36 -8.08
CA CYS A 215 5.20 2.15 -7.76
C CYS A 215 5.95 2.55 -9.02
N ALA A 216 6.87 3.49 -8.90
CA ALA A 216 7.84 3.74 -9.96
C ALA A 216 8.65 2.47 -10.25
N GLU A 217 8.95 2.24 -11.53
CA GLU A 217 9.68 1.05 -11.97
C GLU A 217 11.12 1.11 -11.48
N TYR A 218 11.47 0.20 -10.58
CA TYR A 218 12.80 0.11 -10.01
C TYR A 218 13.73 -0.66 -10.96
N LEU A 219 14.87 -0.05 -11.31
CA LEU A 219 15.83 -0.64 -12.25
C LEU A 219 17.00 -1.33 -11.54
N GLY A 220 17.27 -0.95 -10.30
CA GLY A 220 18.35 -1.53 -9.50
C GLY A 220 19.17 -0.49 -8.73
N SER A 221 20.31 -0.92 -8.22
CA SER A 221 21.25 -0.08 -7.48
C SER A 221 22.69 -0.30 -7.96
N PHE A 222 23.56 0.64 -7.61
CA PHE A 222 25.01 0.50 -7.76
C PHE A 222 25.75 1.25 -6.65
N ILE A 223 27.01 0.87 -6.43
CA ILE A 223 27.92 1.57 -5.53
C ILE A 223 28.88 2.37 -6.40
N ALA A 224 29.02 3.68 -6.12
CA ALA A 224 29.92 4.53 -6.87
C ALA A 224 31.38 4.13 -6.60
N ASP A 225 32.17 3.98 -7.67
CA ASP A 225 33.60 3.63 -7.59
C ASP A 225 34.41 4.71 -6.85
N LYS A 226 35.39 4.24 -6.05
CA LYS A 226 36.27 5.11 -5.24
C LYS A 226 37.17 6.05 -6.04
N THR A 227 37.26 5.86 -7.35
CA THR A 227 38.24 6.54 -8.23
C THR A 227 37.76 7.90 -8.74
N ASN A 228 36.50 8.26 -8.63
CA ASN A 228 35.98 9.51 -9.17
C ASN A 228 35.71 10.52 -8.06
N SER A 229 36.57 11.54 -7.95
CA SER A 229 36.55 12.55 -6.87
C SER A 229 35.31 13.42 -6.75
N GLN A 230 34.43 13.45 -7.75
CA GLN A 230 33.19 14.22 -7.73
C GLN A 230 31.98 13.42 -7.19
N PHE A 231 32.08 12.11 -7.16
CA PHE A 231 31.05 11.22 -6.68
C PHE A 231 31.65 10.38 -5.57
N THR A 232 31.53 10.86 -4.39
CA THR A 232 32.13 10.39 -3.16
C THR A 232 32.04 8.88 -2.95
N LYS A 233 33.21 8.24 -3.00
CA LYS A 233 33.67 7.09 -2.21
C LYS A 233 32.61 6.14 -1.66
N GLY A 234 32.10 5.22 -2.49
CA GLY A 234 31.33 4.08 -2.00
C GLY A 234 29.88 4.39 -1.62
N GLU A 235 29.33 5.51 -2.10
CA GLU A 235 27.93 5.82 -1.91
C GLU A 235 27.02 4.90 -2.72
N LYS A 236 25.94 4.45 -2.11
CA LYS A 236 24.89 3.68 -2.77
C LYS A 236 23.98 4.62 -3.56
N TRP A 237 23.68 4.20 -4.79
CA TRP A 237 22.77 4.88 -5.69
C TRP A 237 21.64 3.94 -6.05
N LEU A 238 20.40 4.41 -5.94
CA LEU A 238 19.20 3.72 -6.33
C LEU A 238 18.69 4.33 -7.64
N VAL A 239 18.17 3.49 -8.54
CA VAL A 239 17.81 3.89 -9.91
C VAL A 239 16.38 3.47 -10.22
N TRP A 240 15.57 4.43 -10.68
CA TRP A 240 14.22 4.19 -11.17
C TRP A 240 14.06 4.75 -12.58
N LYS A 241 13.17 4.15 -13.31
CA LYS A 241 12.67 4.72 -14.56
C LYS A 241 11.97 6.05 -14.28
N PHE A 242 12.15 7.00 -15.16
CA PHE A 242 11.44 8.27 -15.09
C PHE A 242 9.99 8.09 -15.49
N GLU A 243 9.05 8.30 -14.58
CA GLU A 243 7.63 8.04 -14.80
C GLU A 243 6.84 9.29 -15.20
N GLY A 244 7.23 10.47 -14.72
CA GLY A 244 6.54 11.73 -14.97
C GLY A 244 7.34 12.93 -14.50
N ASP A 245 6.98 14.09 -15.04
CA ASP A 245 7.69 15.34 -14.76
C ASP A 245 7.24 16.03 -13.46
N ARG A 246 6.07 15.66 -12.93
CA ARG A 246 5.44 16.32 -11.78
C ARG A 246 4.81 15.30 -10.83
N ASP A 247 4.90 15.59 -9.54
CA ASP A 247 4.13 14.90 -8.51
C ASP A 247 2.75 15.57 -8.29
N LEU A 248 1.93 14.95 -7.46
CA LEU A 248 0.59 15.46 -7.16
C LEU A 248 0.65 16.79 -6.37
N ALA A 249 1.70 17.02 -5.55
CA ALA A 249 1.86 18.28 -4.83
C ALA A 249 2.10 19.45 -5.80
N ASP A 250 2.85 19.22 -6.87
CA ASP A 250 3.07 20.23 -7.90
C ASP A 250 1.77 20.60 -8.64
N TYR A 251 0.90 19.62 -8.86
CA TYR A 251 -0.41 19.88 -9.44
C TYR A 251 -1.34 20.62 -8.46
N ILE A 252 -1.33 20.27 -7.17
CA ILE A 252 -2.17 20.89 -6.13
C ILE A 252 -1.79 22.35 -5.89
N LYS A 253 -0.51 22.72 -6.04
CA LYS A 253 -0.03 24.10 -5.93
C LYS A 253 -0.54 25.01 -7.05
N ASP A 254 -0.89 24.44 -8.19
CA ASP A 254 -1.41 25.19 -9.33
C ASP A 254 -2.85 25.67 -9.04
N ARG A 255 -3.13 26.94 -9.35
CA ARG A 255 -4.45 27.56 -9.14
C ARG A 255 -5.57 26.85 -9.90
N ASN A 256 -5.24 26.21 -11.03
CA ASN A 256 -6.19 25.48 -11.87
C ASN A 256 -6.45 24.04 -11.38
N PHE A 257 -5.92 23.63 -10.23
CA PHE A 257 -6.19 22.31 -9.69
C PHE A 257 -7.68 22.18 -9.30
N PRO A 258 -8.34 21.05 -9.63
CA PRO A 258 -7.83 19.83 -10.27
C PRO A 258 -7.93 19.80 -11.80
N LEU A 259 -8.43 20.85 -12.45
CA LEU A 259 -8.64 20.90 -13.92
C LEU A 259 -7.34 20.72 -14.72
N ASN A 260 -6.20 21.13 -14.16
CA ASN A 260 -4.89 20.93 -14.75
C ASN A 260 -4.50 19.45 -14.91
N LEU A 261 -5.20 18.51 -14.24
CA LEU A 261 -5.03 17.07 -14.37
C LEU A 261 -6.04 16.41 -15.32
N GLU A 262 -7.06 17.11 -15.74
CA GLU A 262 -8.17 16.53 -16.49
C GLU A 262 -7.73 15.84 -17.78
N SER A 263 -7.01 16.56 -18.64
CA SER A 263 -6.51 16.01 -19.90
C SER A 263 -5.53 14.85 -19.71
N VAL A 264 -4.73 14.91 -18.65
CA VAL A 264 -3.79 13.85 -18.30
C VAL A 264 -4.52 12.59 -17.85
N MET A 265 -5.56 12.72 -17.00
CA MET A 265 -6.31 11.60 -16.41
C MET A 265 -7.29 10.97 -17.40
N PHE A 266 -7.93 11.75 -18.24
CA PHE A 266 -9.00 11.30 -19.12
C PHE A 266 -8.64 11.32 -20.61
N GLY A 267 -7.49 11.88 -20.99
CA GLY A 267 -7.05 12.05 -22.37
C GLY A 267 -7.87 13.12 -23.13
N ARG A 268 -8.75 13.86 -22.45
CA ARG A 268 -9.63 14.88 -23.01
C ARG A 268 -10.18 15.81 -21.92
N VAL A 269 -10.76 16.91 -22.34
CA VAL A 269 -11.59 17.76 -21.50
C VAL A 269 -13.00 17.17 -21.42
N ILE A 270 -13.55 17.03 -20.21
CA ILE A 270 -14.88 16.46 -19.97
C ILE A 270 -15.92 17.56 -20.18
N GLN A 271 -16.91 17.28 -21.04
CA GLN A 271 -18.01 18.16 -21.33
C GLN A 271 -19.31 17.74 -20.63
N GLY A 272 -20.28 18.66 -20.52
CA GLY A 272 -21.61 18.34 -19.99
C GLY A 272 -21.70 18.27 -18.46
N LEU A 273 -20.65 18.63 -17.73
CA LEU A 273 -20.66 18.75 -16.27
C LEU A 273 -20.40 20.19 -15.83
N ASP A 274 -21.08 20.63 -14.76
CA ASP A 274 -20.73 21.87 -14.07
C ASP A 274 -19.33 21.76 -13.42
N SER A 275 -18.77 22.91 -13.04
CA SER A 275 -17.40 22.96 -12.52
C SER A 275 -17.19 22.13 -11.27
N ILE A 276 -18.16 22.07 -10.36
CA ILE A 276 -18.04 21.33 -9.09
C ILE A 276 -18.07 19.82 -9.36
N LYS A 277 -19.01 19.33 -10.17
CA LYS A 277 -19.09 17.90 -10.56
C LYS A 277 -17.86 17.46 -11.34
N ARG A 278 -17.33 18.33 -12.19
CA ARG A 278 -16.12 18.07 -12.97
C ARG A 278 -14.89 17.95 -12.08
N ASN A 279 -14.70 18.88 -11.15
CA ASN A 279 -13.65 18.84 -10.14
C ASN A 279 -13.75 17.58 -9.27
N ALA A 280 -14.96 17.27 -8.80
CA ALA A 280 -15.22 16.07 -8.00
C ALA A 280 -14.88 14.78 -8.77
N LEU A 281 -15.18 14.72 -10.07
CA LEU A 281 -14.87 13.55 -10.89
C LEU A 281 -13.36 13.32 -11.03
N ILE A 282 -12.58 14.40 -11.24
CA ILE A 282 -11.12 14.32 -11.31
C ILE A 282 -10.54 13.84 -9.98
N ILE A 283 -10.94 14.44 -8.86
CA ILE A 283 -10.49 14.05 -7.51
C ILE A 283 -10.89 12.60 -7.20
N LYS A 284 -12.11 12.19 -7.55
CA LYS A 284 -12.59 10.80 -7.40
C LYS A 284 -11.68 9.81 -8.16
N GLN A 285 -11.27 10.15 -9.36
CA GLN A 285 -10.37 9.32 -10.17
C GLN A 285 -8.96 9.23 -9.58
N ILE A 286 -8.42 10.36 -9.07
CA ILE A 286 -7.14 10.39 -8.37
C ILE A 286 -7.20 9.50 -7.14
N MET A 287 -8.18 9.69 -6.27
CA MET A 287 -8.34 8.90 -5.05
C MET A 287 -8.54 7.41 -5.32
N ARG A 288 -9.30 7.07 -6.36
CA ARG A 288 -9.47 5.66 -6.77
C ARG A 288 -8.14 5.00 -7.11
N GLN A 289 -7.26 5.70 -7.82
CA GLN A 289 -5.94 5.19 -8.16
C GLN A 289 -5.05 5.03 -6.92
N ILE A 290 -5.01 6.05 -6.04
CA ILE A 290 -4.24 6.01 -4.79
C ILE A 290 -4.67 4.82 -3.93
N ILE A 291 -5.96 4.70 -3.64
CA ILE A 291 -6.49 3.63 -2.77
C ILE A 291 -6.30 2.24 -3.42
N ASN A 292 -6.42 2.14 -4.76
CA ASN A 292 -6.15 0.87 -5.45
C ASN A 292 -4.67 0.47 -5.36
N SER A 293 -3.76 1.42 -5.44
CA SER A 293 -2.33 1.16 -5.24
C SER A 293 -2.04 0.74 -3.80
N LEU A 294 -2.58 1.43 -2.81
CA LEU A 294 -2.48 1.04 -1.39
C LEU A 294 -3.07 -0.35 -1.14
N LYS A 295 -4.23 -0.68 -1.73
CA LYS A 295 -4.81 -2.04 -1.62
C LYS A 295 -3.84 -3.12 -2.09
N LYS A 296 -3.13 -2.90 -3.20
CA LYS A 296 -2.17 -3.85 -3.74
C LYS A 296 -0.93 -3.96 -2.84
N ILE A 297 -0.39 -2.83 -2.38
CA ILE A 297 0.76 -2.77 -1.48
C ILE A 297 0.45 -3.46 -0.14
N HIS A 298 -0.68 -3.13 0.49
CA HIS A 298 -1.12 -3.74 1.74
C HIS A 298 -1.35 -5.26 1.60
N ALA A 299 -1.80 -5.73 0.42
CA ALA A 299 -1.93 -7.16 0.17
C ALA A 299 -0.58 -7.91 0.18
N THR A 300 0.53 -7.21 0.00
CA THR A 300 1.89 -7.78 0.11
C THR A 300 2.43 -7.78 1.54
N GLY A 301 1.75 -7.16 2.49
CA GLY A 301 2.21 -6.99 3.89
C GLY A 301 3.04 -5.76 4.12
N ILE A 302 3.11 -4.86 3.15
CA ILE A 302 3.87 -3.62 3.24
C ILE A 302 2.92 -2.47 3.59
N VAL A 303 3.34 -1.61 4.51
CA VAL A 303 2.73 -0.32 4.84
C VAL A 303 3.71 0.79 4.44
N HIS A 304 3.25 1.77 3.70
CA HIS A 304 4.09 2.82 3.12
C HIS A 304 4.58 3.84 4.17
N ARG A 305 3.70 4.25 5.07
CA ARG A 305 3.91 5.20 6.18
C ARG A 305 4.10 6.67 5.80
N ASP A 306 4.42 6.98 4.55
CA ASP A 306 4.65 8.36 4.09
C ASP A 306 3.81 8.70 2.84
N VAL A 307 2.49 8.40 2.91
CA VAL A 307 1.56 8.71 1.83
C VAL A 307 1.21 10.19 1.86
N LYS A 308 1.73 10.94 0.89
CA LYS A 308 1.50 12.39 0.71
C LYS A 308 1.61 12.78 -0.76
N PRO A 309 1.10 13.95 -1.17
CA PRO A 309 1.08 14.34 -2.58
C PRO A 309 2.46 14.36 -3.25
N SER A 310 3.53 14.73 -2.55
CA SER A 310 4.89 14.72 -3.10
C SER A 310 5.45 13.31 -3.37
N ASN A 311 4.86 12.28 -2.76
CA ASN A 311 5.21 10.88 -2.99
C ASN A 311 4.28 10.18 -3.99
N LEU A 312 3.48 10.95 -4.75
CA LEU A 312 2.51 10.48 -5.74
C LEU A 312 2.85 11.08 -7.12
N VAL A 313 3.66 10.37 -7.90
CA VAL A 313 4.04 10.82 -9.25
C VAL A 313 2.91 10.59 -10.23
N VAL A 314 2.59 11.61 -11.02
CA VAL A 314 1.60 11.53 -12.09
C VAL A 314 2.32 11.24 -13.40
N THR A 315 2.06 10.07 -13.98
CA THR A 315 2.66 9.68 -15.25
C THR A 315 2.00 10.42 -16.42
N ARG A 316 2.69 10.50 -17.56
CA ARG A 316 2.13 11.08 -18.80
C ARG A 316 0.87 10.37 -19.30
N LYS A 317 0.63 9.13 -18.85
CA LYS A 317 -0.57 8.34 -19.18
C LYS A 317 -1.69 8.50 -18.14
N GLY A 318 -1.58 9.46 -17.22
CA GLY A 318 -2.58 9.69 -16.18
C GLY A 318 -2.64 8.60 -15.09
N LYS A 319 -1.58 7.81 -14.93
CA LYS A 319 -1.45 6.87 -13.82
C LYS A 319 -0.74 7.55 -12.65
N ILE A 320 -1.16 7.19 -11.44
CA ILE A 320 -0.50 7.64 -10.21
C ILE A 320 0.34 6.49 -9.67
N LYS A 321 1.61 6.77 -9.42
CA LYS A 321 2.57 5.82 -8.87
C LYS A 321 3.13 6.33 -7.55
N LEU A 322 3.23 5.45 -6.56
CA LEU A 322 3.87 5.76 -5.29
C LEU A 322 5.39 5.69 -5.43
N ILE A 323 6.06 6.57 -4.70
CA ILE A 323 7.52 6.64 -4.61
C ILE A 323 7.95 6.80 -3.15
N ASP A 324 9.24 6.66 -2.89
CA ASP A 324 9.89 6.88 -1.58
C ASP A 324 9.41 5.91 -0.48
N PHE A 325 9.88 4.68 -0.58
CA PHE A 325 9.63 3.61 0.40
C PHE A 325 10.65 3.59 1.56
N GLY A 326 11.43 4.64 1.76
CA GLY A 326 12.44 4.70 2.80
C GLY A 326 11.88 4.60 4.23
N ALA A 327 10.62 4.96 4.42
CA ALA A 327 9.90 4.83 5.69
C ALA A 327 9.05 3.56 5.80
N ALA A 328 8.92 2.77 4.74
CA ALA A 328 8.00 1.63 4.70
C ALA A 328 8.38 0.52 5.69
N THR A 329 7.40 -0.31 6.04
CA THR A 329 7.60 -1.51 6.85
C THR A 329 6.99 -2.71 6.16
N ASP A 330 7.66 -3.87 6.22
CA ASP A 330 7.12 -5.17 5.77
C ASP A 330 6.89 -6.07 6.98
N LEU A 331 5.66 -6.15 7.42
CA LEU A 331 5.28 -6.93 8.59
C LEU A 331 5.27 -8.44 8.32
N ARG A 332 5.36 -8.86 7.04
CA ARG A 332 5.40 -10.27 6.68
C ARG A 332 6.72 -10.93 7.02
N ILE A 333 7.81 -10.20 6.88
CA ILE A 333 9.16 -10.71 7.12
C ILE A 333 9.88 -10.00 8.26
N GLY A 334 9.21 -9.07 8.93
CA GLY A 334 9.79 -8.30 10.03
C GLY A 334 10.74 -7.19 9.60
N LYS A 335 10.77 -6.80 8.31
CA LYS A 335 11.64 -5.72 7.84
C LYS A 335 11.08 -4.39 8.29
N ASN A 336 11.88 -3.63 9.05
CA ASN A 336 11.47 -2.38 9.69
C ASN A 336 10.14 -2.56 10.49
N TYR A 337 10.05 -3.67 11.22
CA TYR A 337 8.84 -4.14 11.90
C TYR A 337 8.42 -3.22 13.04
N VAL A 338 9.39 -2.73 13.81
CA VAL A 338 9.21 -1.70 14.84
C VAL A 338 9.86 -0.41 14.34
N PRO A 339 9.14 0.38 13.56
CA PRO A 339 9.71 1.58 12.94
C PRO A 339 9.75 2.74 13.94
N ASP A 340 10.71 2.71 14.86
CA ASP A 340 10.90 3.73 15.90
C ASP A 340 11.52 5.05 15.38
N ARG A 341 12.05 5.07 14.16
CA ARG A 341 12.94 6.13 13.67
C ARG A 341 12.50 6.81 12.38
N GLY A 342 11.30 6.57 11.91
CA GLY A 342 10.82 7.24 10.72
C GLY A 342 10.50 8.70 11.01
N LEU A 343 11.24 9.63 10.42
CA LEU A 343 10.81 11.04 10.34
C LEU A 343 9.60 11.09 9.41
N LEU A 344 8.42 10.98 10.00
CA LEU A 344 7.16 11.07 9.28
C LEU A 344 6.80 12.54 9.08
N ASP A 345 6.14 12.84 7.98
CA ASP A 345 5.60 14.15 7.72
C ASP A 345 4.40 14.41 8.66
N PRO A 346 4.50 15.34 9.63
CA PRO A 346 3.47 15.55 10.63
C PRO A 346 2.14 16.02 10.04
N ASP A 347 2.16 16.59 8.83
CA ASP A 347 0.96 17.09 8.18
C ASP A 347 0.08 15.94 7.63
N TYR A 348 0.63 14.74 7.44
CA TYR A 348 -0.08 13.56 6.93
C TYR A 348 -0.07 12.36 7.86
N CYS A 349 0.72 12.42 8.92
CA CYS A 349 0.86 11.34 9.89
C CYS A 349 -0.40 11.18 10.76
N PRO A 350 -0.89 9.96 10.98
CA PRO A 350 -2.00 9.73 11.91
C PRO A 350 -1.61 9.95 13.37
N PRO A 351 -2.61 10.18 14.26
CA PRO A 351 -2.36 10.50 15.66
C PRO A 351 -1.63 9.39 16.44
N GLU A 352 -1.76 8.15 16.02
CA GLU A 352 -1.10 7.01 16.65
C GLU A 352 0.42 6.94 16.43
N LEU A 353 0.99 7.72 15.53
CA LEU A 353 2.41 7.83 15.17
C LEU A 353 3.08 6.52 14.72
N PHE A 354 2.73 5.38 15.30
CA PHE A 354 3.32 4.08 15.04
C PHE A 354 2.35 3.15 14.29
N VAL A 355 2.89 2.35 13.40
CA VAL A 355 2.14 1.33 12.65
C VAL A 355 1.72 0.18 13.57
N MET A 356 2.58 -0.18 14.52
CA MET A 356 2.35 -1.15 15.58
C MET A 356 2.31 -0.44 16.93
N PRO A 357 1.69 -1.03 17.97
CA PRO A 357 1.79 -0.48 19.33
C PRO A 357 3.24 -0.27 19.74
N GLU A 358 3.51 0.77 20.56
CA GLU A 358 4.86 1.14 20.98
C GLU A 358 5.54 0.03 21.78
N GLU A 359 4.76 -0.74 22.53
CA GLU A 359 5.23 -1.88 23.32
C GLU A 359 5.44 -3.15 22.49
N THR A 360 5.31 -3.09 21.15
CA THR A 360 5.50 -4.25 20.29
C THR A 360 6.94 -4.75 20.40
N PRO A 361 7.17 -6.02 20.72
CA PRO A 361 8.51 -6.59 20.83
C PRO A 361 9.19 -6.61 19.45
N GLU A 362 10.51 -6.79 19.46
CA GLU A 362 11.28 -7.00 18.23
C GLU A 362 10.73 -8.16 17.40
N PRO A 363 10.85 -8.10 16.07
CA PRO A 363 10.33 -9.16 15.21
C PRO A 363 11.06 -10.46 15.46
N PRO A 364 10.34 -11.59 15.49
CA PRO A 364 10.96 -12.91 15.50
C PRO A 364 11.72 -13.14 14.17
N PRO A 365 12.55 -14.22 14.06
CA PRO A 365 13.19 -14.61 12.82
C PRO A 365 12.20 -14.66 11.64
N GLU A 366 12.64 -14.30 10.43
CA GLU A 366 11.80 -14.12 9.25
C GLU A 366 10.74 -15.21 9.00
N PRO A 367 11.04 -16.51 9.10
CA PRO A 367 10.03 -17.55 8.91
C PRO A 367 8.88 -17.49 9.92
N VAL A 368 9.19 -17.13 11.17
CA VAL A 368 8.21 -17.01 12.25
C VAL A 368 7.41 -15.72 12.09
N ALA A 369 8.08 -14.62 11.72
CA ALA A 369 7.42 -13.34 11.42
C ALA A 369 6.43 -13.51 10.27
N ALA A 370 6.82 -14.20 9.20
CA ALA A 370 5.94 -14.50 8.08
C ALA A 370 4.71 -15.31 8.51
N PHE A 371 4.92 -16.30 9.37
CA PHE A 371 3.83 -17.12 9.91
C PHE A 371 2.87 -16.33 10.79
N LEU A 372 3.35 -15.43 11.64
CA LEU A 372 2.54 -14.63 12.54
C LEU A 372 1.89 -13.41 11.87
N SER A 373 2.39 -12.98 10.72
CA SER A 373 1.99 -11.73 10.07
C SER A 373 0.48 -11.59 9.83
N PRO A 374 -0.30 -12.61 9.44
CA PRO A 374 -1.76 -12.45 9.29
C PRO A 374 -2.48 -12.18 10.60
N ILE A 375 -2.02 -12.80 11.69
CA ILE A 375 -2.59 -12.62 13.02
C ILE A 375 -2.30 -11.19 13.49
N ILE A 376 -1.03 -10.78 13.38
CA ILE A 376 -0.59 -9.42 13.74
C ILE A 376 -1.34 -8.38 12.90
N TRP A 377 -1.49 -8.62 11.60
CA TRP A 377 -2.23 -7.73 10.71
C TRP A 377 -3.69 -7.58 11.12
N LYS A 378 -4.36 -8.70 11.43
CA LYS A 378 -5.76 -8.68 11.84
C LYS A 378 -5.97 -8.02 13.21
N LEU A 379 -5.05 -8.21 14.14
CA LEU A 379 -5.13 -7.62 15.48
C LEU A 379 -4.87 -6.11 15.47
N ASN A 380 -3.90 -5.66 14.68
CA ASN A 380 -3.40 -4.27 14.73
C ASN A 380 -3.85 -3.42 13.54
N SER A 381 -4.32 -4.03 12.44
CA SER A 381 -4.76 -3.32 11.23
C SER A 381 -3.78 -2.22 10.79
N PRO A 382 -2.50 -2.56 10.53
CA PRO A 382 -1.43 -1.59 10.28
C PRO A 382 -1.63 -0.79 8.99
N ASP A 383 -2.36 -1.35 8.02
CA ASP A 383 -2.74 -0.71 6.76
C ASP A 383 -3.60 0.55 6.95
N LEU A 384 -4.30 0.66 8.08
CA LEU A 384 -5.13 1.81 8.39
C LEU A 384 -4.30 3.08 8.67
N PHE A 385 -3.00 2.93 8.89
CA PHE A 385 -2.05 4.03 8.97
C PHE A 385 -2.03 4.84 7.65
N ASP A 386 -1.78 4.16 6.54
CA ASP A 386 -1.76 4.78 5.21
C ASP A 386 -3.14 5.33 4.80
N MET A 387 -4.21 4.71 5.29
CA MET A 387 -5.57 5.13 4.98
C MET A 387 -5.93 6.48 5.60
N TYR A 388 -5.39 6.79 6.79
CA TYR A 388 -5.50 8.13 7.37
C TYR A 388 -4.82 9.18 6.47
N SER A 389 -3.58 8.92 6.08
CA SER A 389 -2.82 9.80 5.20
C SER A 389 -3.54 10.03 3.86
N ALA A 390 -4.11 8.97 3.28
CA ALA A 390 -4.95 9.08 2.08
C ALA A 390 -6.22 9.93 2.32
N GLY A 391 -6.80 9.89 3.52
CA GLY A 391 -7.89 10.76 3.93
C GLY A 391 -7.49 12.23 3.98
N ILE A 392 -6.30 12.55 4.52
CA ILE A 392 -5.75 13.92 4.49
C ILE A 392 -5.54 14.39 3.05
N VAL A 393 -4.99 13.53 2.18
CA VAL A 393 -4.81 13.85 0.75
C VAL A 393 -6.16 14.13 0.06
N LEU A 394 -7.22 13.38 0.38
CA LEU A 394 -8.57 13.64 -0.13
C LEU A 394 -9.06 15.04 0.29
N LEU A 395 -8.96 15.37 1.58
CA LEU A 395 -9.38 16.67 2.08
C LEU A 395 -8.57 17.81 1.46
N GLN A 396 -7.26 17.66 1.34
CA GLN A 396 -6.38 18.64 0.73
C GLN A 396 -6.74 18.92 -0.74
N MET A 397 -7.09 17.90 -1.49
CA MET A 397 -7.51 18.05 -2.87
C MET A 397 -8.89 18.72 -2.99
N ALA A 398 -9.84 18.31 -2.14
CA ALA A 398 -11.22 18.72 -2.23
C ALA A 398 -11.49 20.11 -1.65
N ILE A 399 -10.71 20.53 -0.64
CA ILE A 399 -10.90 21.79 0.10
C ILE A 399 -9.78 22.76 -0.26
N PRO A 400 -10.06 23.82 -1.05
CA PRO A 400 -9.05 24.75 -1.55
C PRO A 400 -8.16 25.38 -0.46
N THR A 401 -8.73 25.70 0.71
CA THR A 401 -7.98 26.31 1.83
C THR A 401 -6.90 25.38 2.40
N LEU A 402 -7.03 24.04 2.26
CA LEU A 402 -6.05 23.07 2.74
C LEU A 402 -4.89 22.82 1.75
N ARG A 403 -4.93 23.39 0.56
CA ARG A 403 -3.88 23.22 -0.45
C ARG A 403 -2.60 23.99 -0.10
N SER A 404 -2.68 25.00 0.73
CA SER A 404 -1.52 25.71 1.25
C SER A 404 -0.94 25.00 2.50
N SER A 405 0.37 25.07 2.67
CA SER A 405 1.03 24.50 3.87
C SER A 405 0.49 25.09 5.17
N ALA A 406 0.23 26.41 5.22
CA ALA A 406 -0.35 27.06 6.38
C ALA A 406 -1.78 26.56 6.67
N GLY A 407 -2.60 26.42 5.62
CA GLY A 407 -3.97 25.91 5.75
C GLY A 407 -3.99 24.47 6.28
N LEU A 408 -3.13 23.60 5.75
CA LEU A 408 -3.03 22.22 6.20
C LEU A 408 -2.54 22.09 7.65
N LYS A 409 -1.55 22.90 8.05
CA LYS A 409 -1.08 22.95 9.44
C LYS A 409 -2.16 23.43 10.40
N ASN A 410 -2.89 24.51 10.05
CA ASN A 410 -3.99 25.00 10.86
C ASN A 410 -5.10 23.96 11.01
N PHE A 411 -5.44 23.27 9.92
CA PHE A 411 -6.39 22.16 9.94
C PHE A 411 -5.95 21.08 10.94
N ASN A 412 -4.69 20.63 10.87
CA ASN A 412 -4.17 19.59 11.79
C ASN A 412 -4.19 20.04 13.26
N ILE A 413 -3.89 21.30 13.53
CA ILE A 413 -3.97 21.87 14.88
C ILE A 413 -5.43 21.86 15.38
N GLU A 414 -6.37 22.37 14.56
CA GLU A 414 -7.79 22.37 14.93
C GLU A 414 -8.32 20.95 15.12
N LEU A 415 -7.98 20.02 14.21
CA LEU A 415 -8.42 18.63 14.26
C LEU A 415 -7.91 17.91 15.52
N LYS A 416 -6.64 18.13 15.88
CA LYS A 416 -6.06 17.61 17.11
C LYS A 416 -6.78 18.13 18.35
N THR A 417 -7.10 19.43 18.38
CA THR A 417 -7.77 20.08 19.53
C THR A 417 -9.15 19.48 19.81
N ILE A 418 -9.84 18.99 18.80
CA ILE A 418 -11.17 18.38 18.93
C ILE A 418 -11.15 16.84 18.93
N GLY A 419 -9.98 16.25 19.14
CA GLY A 419 -9.82 14.78 19.26
C GLY A 419 -9.99 14.02 17.95
N TYR A 420 -9.60 14.62 16.83
CA TYR A 420 -9.66 14.02 15.49
C TYR A 420 -11.08 13.67 15.01
N ASP A 421 -12.10 14.34 15.55
CA ASP A 421 -13.47 14.24 15.08
C ASP A 421 -13.72 15.20 13.93
N LEU A 422 -13.72 14.68 12.69
CA LEU A 422 -13.85 15.48 11.48
C LEU A 422 -15.24 16.16 11.36
N LYS A 423 -16.29 15.54 11.92
CA LYS A 423 -17.64 16.13 11.93
C LYS A 423 -17.68 17.37 12.84
N ARG A 424 -17.13 17.24 14.04
CA ARG A 424 -16.99 18.38 14.97
C ARG A 424 -16.08 19.46 14.40
N TRP A 425 -15.03 19.09 13.65
CA TRP A 425 -14.18 20.06 12.98
C TRP A 425 -14.98 20.88 11.98
N ARG A 426 -15.80 20.25 11.14
CA ARG A 426 -16.64 20.91 10.17
C ARG A 426 -17.54 21.99 10.80
N ASP A 427 -18.12 21.66 11.96
CA ASP A 427 -19.07 22.56 12.66
C ASP A 427 -18.36 23.72 13.40
N LYS A 428 -17.10 23.54 13.80
CA LYS A 428 -16.38 24.49 14.68
C LYS A 428 -15.26 25.26 14.01
N THR A 429 -14.83 24.86 12.81
CA THR A 429 -13.67 25.47 12.15
C THR A 429 -13.90 26.95 11.83
N ARG A 430 -12.86 27.74 12.09
CA ARG A 430 -12.82 29.18 11.75
C ARG A 430 -12.29 29.46 10.36
N MET A 431 -11.81 28.42 9.66
CA MET A 431 -11.16 28.54 8.34
C MET A 431 -12.14 28.87 7.20
N ARG A 432 -13.44 28.71 7.41
CA ARG A 432 -14.51 28.88 6.39
C ARG A 432 -14.21 28.11 5.09
N PRO A 433 -13.95 26.81 5.17
CA PRO A 433 -13.61 26.01 4.01
C PRO A 433 -14.81 25.81 3.08
N ASP A 434 -14.54 25.68 1.77
CA ASP A 434 -15.55 25.25 0.79
C ASP A 434 -15.65 23.73 0.77
N PHE A 435 -16.81 23.19 1.14
CA PHE A 435 -17.10 21.76 1.17
C PHE A 435 -17.88 21.25 -0.05
N SER A 436 -18.17 22.10 -1.01
CA SER A 436 -19.07 21.80 -2.14
C SER A 436 -18.74 20.50 -2.88
N ILE A 437 -17.45 20.20 -3.08
CA ILE A 437 -16.99 18.96 -3.72
C ILE A 437 -17.30 17.71 -2.88
N LEU A 438 -17.14 17.79 -1.56
CA LEU A 438 -17.36 16.68 -0.64
C LEU A 438 -18.85 16.44 -0.35
N ASP A 439 -19.65 17.49 -0.46
CA ASP A 439 -21.09 17.45 -0.21
C ASP A 439 -21.91 16.92 -1.39
N LEU A 440 -21.29 16.76 -2.56
CA LEU A 440 -21.94 16.15 -3.71
C LEU A 440 -22.46 14.74 -3.41
N ASP A 441 -23.51 14.34 -4.13
CA ASP A 441 -24.12 13.02 -4.03
C ASP A 441 -24.52 12.69 -2.58
N SER A 442 -25.18 13.62 -1.89
CA SER A 442 -25.61 13.51 -0.49
C SER A 442 -24.44 13.37 0.51
N GLY A 443 -23.33 14.05 0.25
CA GLY A 443 -22.17 14.08 1.15
C GLY A 443 -21.33 12.82 1.16
N ARG A 444 -21.36 12.02 0.09
CA ARG A 444 -20.59 10.77 0.00
C ARG A 444 -19.08 10.98 0.11
N GLY A 445 -18.58 12.13 -0.39
CA GLY A 445 -17.17 12.50 -0.25
C GLY A 445 -16.80 12.78 1.20
N TRP A 446 -17.69 13.47 1.90
CA TRP A 446 -17.53 13.75 3.32
C TRP A 446 -17.59 12.49 4.19
N ASP A 447 -18.53 11.60 3.89
CA ASP A 447 -18.64 10.31 4.59
C ASP A 447 -17.39 9.44 4.41
N LEU A 448 -16.84 9.37 3.19
CA LEU A 448 -15.57 8.69 2.95
C LEU A 448 -14.43 9.33 3.76
N ALA A 449 -14.27 10.66 3.70
CA ALA A 449 -13.22 11.37 4.42
C ALA A 449 -13.30 11.11 5.94
N THR A 450 -14.50 11.17 6.51
CA THR A 450 -14.75 10.88 7.93
C THR A 450 -14.31 9.46 8.29
N LYS A 451 -14.64 8.47 7.46
CA LYS A 451 -14.28 7.05 7.68
C LYS A 451 -12.79 6.76 7.44
N LEU A 452 -12.07 7.62 6.72
CA LEU A 452 -10.62 7.49 6.55
C LEU A 452 -9.83 8.17 7.68
N ILE A 453 -10.35 9.28 8.23
CA ILE A 453 -9.64 10.10 9.23
C ILE A 453 -10.03 9.72 10.66
N SER A 454 -11.08 8.91 10.83
CA SER A 454 -11.52 8.51 12.17
C SER A 454 -10.33 8.27 13.09
N GLY A 455 -10.23 9.12 14.11
CA GLY A 455 -9.14 9.13 15.09
C GLY A 455 -9.70 8.77 16.46
N GLY A 456 -8.82 8.46 17.38
CA GLY A 456 -9.16 8.07 18.74
C GLY A 456 -8.72 6.63 19.00
N SER A 457 -9.07 6.10 20.17
CA SER A 457 -8.75 4.73 20.59
C SER A 457 -9.24 3.63 19.64
N LEU A 458 -9.98 4.01 18.59
CA LEU A 458 -10.66 3.13 17.64
C LEU A 458 -10.09 3.28 16.22
N ARG A 459 -8.77 3.14 16.06
CA ARG A 459 -8.13 2.93 14.75
C ARG A 459 -8.92 1.95 13.86
N ARG A 460 -9.60 0.96 14.48
CA ARG A 460 -10.40 -0.07 13.82
C ARG A 460 -11.61 0.47 13.04
N ASP A 461 -12.06 1.69 13.32
CA ASP A 461 -13.19 2.31 12.63
C ASP A 461 -12.83 2.86 11.25
N ARG A 462 -11.54 2.98 10.93
CA ARG A 462 -11.10 3.38 9.60
C ARG A 462 -11.36 2.29 8.57
N LEU A 463 -11.63 2.71 7.33
CA LEU A 463 -11.78 1.78 6.22
C LEU A 463 -10.41 1.30 5.74
N SER A 464 -10.24 -0.01 5.58
CA SER A 464 -9.14 -0.56 4.80
C SER A 464 -9.26 -0.13 3.33
N ALA A 465 -8.16 -0.18 2.56
CA ALA A 465 -8.17 0.18 1.14
C ALA A 465 -9.21 -0.62 0.33
N ALA A 466 -9.39 -1.91 0.65
CA ALA A 466 -10.38 -2.75 0.01
C ALA A 466 -11.84 -2.34 0.36
N ALA A 467 -12.09 -1.92 1.59
CA ALA A 467 -13.39 -1.43 2.03
C ALA A 467 -13.69 -0.05 1.44
N ALA A 468 -12.69 0.84 1.43
CA ALA A 468 -12.80 2.18 0.85
C ALA A 468 -13.15 2.14 -0.64
N LEU A 469 -12.56 1.22 -1.44
CA LEU A 469 -12.89 1.09 -2.86
C LEU A 469 -14.35 0.65 -3.12
N ARG A 470 -15.00 0.02 -2.14
CA ARG A 470 -16.43 -0.35 -2.22
C ARG A 470 -17.36 0.76 -1.71
N HIS A 471 -16.80 1.86 -1.22
CA HIS A 471 -17.58 2.97 -0.68
C HIS A 471 -18.42 3.64 -1.78
N PRO A 472 -19.68 4.05 -1.50
CA PRO A 472 -20.56 4.71 -2.47
C PRO A 472 -19.97 5.97 -3.13
N TYR A 473 -18.99 6.63 -2.51
CA TYR A 473 -18.24 7.73 -3.11
C TYR A 473 -17.67 7.40 -4.49
N PHE A 474 -17.22 6.17 -4.69
CA PHE A 474 -16.63 5.74 -5.97
C PHE A 474 -17.65 5.32 -7.02
N LEU A 475 -18.92 5.26 -6.69
CA LEU A 475 -19.97 5.09 -7.68
C LEU A 475 -20.10 6.40 -8.48
N LEU A 476 -20.21 6.28 -9.79
CA LEU A 476 -20.48 7.43 -10.66
C LEU A 476 -21.98 7.71 -10.64
N GLY A 477 -22.36 8.96 -10.42
CA GLY A 477 -23.72 9.43 -10.69
C GLY A 477 -24.06 9.34 -12.17
N GLY A 478 -25.34 9.39 -12.54
CA GLY A 478 -25.78 9.25 -13.93
C GLY A 478 -25.08 10.21 -14.88
N ASP A 479 -25.00 11.51 -14.53
CA ASP A 479 -24.31 12.53 -15.32
C ASP A 479 -22.83 12.26 -15.50
N GLN A 480 -22.16 11.83 -14.40
CA GLN A 480 -20.74 11.49 -14.42
C GLN A 480 -20.47 10.24 -15.25
N ALA A 481 -21.33 9.24 -15.15
CA ALA A 481 -21.25 8.01 -15.95
C ALA A 481 -21.43 8.33 -17.44
N ALA A 482 -22.44 9.12 -17.80
CA ALA A 482 -22.68 9.56 -19.17
C ALA A 482 -21.49 10.34 -19.74
N ALA A 483 -20.93 11.30 -18.97
CA ALA A 483 -19.77 12.06 -19.38
C ALA A 483 -18.50 11.22 -19.61
N VAL A 484 -18.31 10.14 -18.85
CA VAL A 484 -17.19 9.20 -19.02
C VAL A 484 -17.47 8.26 -20.20
N LEU A 485 -18.68 7.71 -20.31
CA LEU A 485 -19.05 6.71 -21.33
C LEU A 485 -19.22 7.33 -22.74
N SER A 486 -19.47 8.60 -22.86
CA SER A 486 -19.51 9.30 -24.15
C SER A 486 -18.21 9.15 -24.99
N LYS A 487 -17.16 8.62 -24.37
CA LYS A 487 -15.92 8.21 -25.05
C LYS A 487 -16.12 7.02 -26.01
N PHE A 488 -17.12 6.16 -25.77
CA PHE A 488 -17.28 4.90 -26.50
C PHE A 488 -18.26 5.00 -27.67
N SER A 489 -18.95 6.12 -27.83
CA SER A 489 -19.98 6.29 -28.86
C SER A 489 -19.51 6.93 -30.19
N PHE A 490 -18.22 7.27 -30.35
CA PHE A 490 -17.67 7.91 -31.53
C PHE A 490 -16.52 7.14 -32.17
N SER A 491 -16.72 5.83 -32.37
CA SER A 491 -15.98 5.05 -33.36
C SER A 491 -17.01 4.33 -34.21
N LYS A 492 -17.64 5.05 -35.14
CA LYS A 492 -18.25 4.51 -36.36
C LYS A 492 -17.59 5.15 -37.55
#